data_59aaa96942eadcbd96d336b15e5b699b
#
_entry.id   59aaa96942eadcbd96d336b15e5b699b
#
_cell.length_a   1.000
_cell.length_b   1.000
_cell.length_c   1.000
_cell.angle_alpha   90.00
_cell.angle_beta   90.00
_cell.angle_gamma   90.00
#
_symmetry.space_group_name_H-M   'P 1'
#
loop_
_entity.id
_entity.type
_entity.pdbx_description
1 polymer ?
#
loop_
_entity_poly.entity_id
_entity_poly.type
_entity_poly.pdbx_seq_one_letter_code
_entity_poly.pdbx_strand_id
1 'polypeptide(L)'
;MGPTPLRRPPAPSAAERARSLVARGGTASLLGGRSPATRPAVHHVWANGSAVLLVEDDDPVLAEIAPATPPSTAAAAFAGARAEGGSTSAMLELADPTPVPLREPVRGLLWVIGSLTRPEPAMARRWAARVADVNPDPGLLDVGHGCTVLLMRPGSMVVADGDGTAPLSPVELAAARPDPFCRFETSWLAHLEDEHPEVFRALARHLPPSLRDGRARPLGVDRCGFRLRVETDHGDHDVRLAWGREVATPADLCVALTDKMSTYGTADA
;
A
#
# COMPACT_ATOMS: atom_id res chain seq x y z
N MET A 1 -14.60 -24.11 -32.38
CA MET A 1 -14.77 -22.87 -31.65
C MET A 1 -14.01 -23.03 -30.32
N GLY A 2 -12.88 -22.37 -30.15
CA GLY A 2 -12.14 -22.39 -28.89
C GLY A 2 -12.89 -21.60 -27.81
N PRO A 3 -12.73 -21.93 -26.53
CA PRO A 3 -13.36 -21.17 -25.45
C PRO A 3 -12.94 -19.71 -25.52
N THR A 4 -13.93 -18.80 -25.55
CA THR A 4 -13.67 -17.36 -25.46
C THR A 4 -12.94 -17.11 -24.13
N PRO A 5 -11.77 -16.45 -24.12
CA PRO A 5 -11.08 -16.17 -22.87
C PRO A 5 -12.00 -15.37 -21.97
N LEU A 6 -12.22 -15.85 -20.74
CA LEU A 6 -12.98 -15.13 -19.71
C LEU A 6 -12.35 -13.76 -19.53
N ARG A 7 -13.04 -12.71 -19.95
CA ARG A 7 -12.57 -11.33 -19.84
C ARG A 7 -12.47 -10.98 -18.35
N ARG A 8 -11.26 -10.69 -17.90
CA ARG A 8 -11.03 -10.28 -16.50
C ARG A 8 -11.88 -9.05 -16.20
N PRO A 9 -12.53 -8.98 -15.02
CA PRO A 9 -13.29 -7.79 -14.64
C PRO A 9 -12.40 -6.53 -14.66
N PRO A 10 -12.95 -5.35 -14.98
CA PRO A 10 -12.22 -4.09 -14.86
C PRO A 10 -11.62 -3.93 -13.46
N ALA A 11 -10.37 -3.47 -13.41
CA ALA A 11 -9.64 -3.20 -12.16
C ALA A 11 -8.75 -1.99 -12.36
N PRO A 12 -8.40 -1.25 -11.29
CA PRO A 12 -7.38 -0.23 -11.35
C PRO A 12 -6.04 -0.81 -11.82
N SER A 13 -5.23 -0.01 -12.53
CA SER A 13 -3.90 -0.44 -12.95
C SER A 13 -3.01 -0.80 -11.75
N ALA A 14 -1.95 -1.58 -11.98
CA ALA A 14 -1.00 -1.94 -10.92
C ALA A 14 -0.42 -0.70 -10.22
N ALA A 15 -0.10 0.35 -10.98
CA ALA A 15 0.42 1.60 -10.42
C ALA A 15 -0.61 2.34 -9.55
N GLU A 16 -1.90 2.36 -9.94
CA GLU A 16 -2.97 2.96 -9.14
C GLU A 16 -3.26 2.15 -7.87
N ARG A 17 -3.18 0.81 -7.94
CA ARG A 17 -3.32 -0.06 -6.76
C ARG A 17 -2.17 0.18 -5.77
N ALA A 18 -0.92 0.25 -6.26
CA ALA A 18 0.24 0.60 -5.45
C ALA A 18 0.12 2.01 -4.82
N ARG A 19 -0.37 3.01 -5.58
CA ARG A 19 -0.65 4.36 -5.06
C ARG A 19 -1.71 4.37 -3.98
N SER A 20 -2.75 3.56 -4.13
CA SER A 20 -3.82 3.42 -3.13
C SER A 20 -3.30 2.76 -1.85
N LEU A 21 -2.43 1.74 -1.97
CA LEU A 21 -1.76 1.12 -0.85
C LEU A 21 -0.90 2.14 -0.07
N VAL A 22 -0.06 2.89 -0.76
CA VAL A 22 0.76 3.97 -0.16
C VAL A 22 -0.13 5.02 0.53
N ALA A 23 -1.26 5.39 -0.08
CA ALA A 23 -2.16 6.41 0.45
C ALA A 23 -2.95 5.96 1.69
N ARG A 24 -3.18 4.66 1.85
CA ARG A 24 -3.79 4.08 3.06
C ARG A 24 -2.83 4.00 4.25
N GLY A 25 -1.52 4.00 3.98
CA GLY A 25 -0.51 3.96 5.04
C GLY A 25 -0.41 2.59 5.71
N GLY A 26 -0.10 1.54 4.96
CA GLY A 26 0.09 0.19 5.48
C GLY A 26 1.24 0.07 6.50
N THR A 27 1.46 -1.14 7.04
CA THR A 27 2.60 -1.41 7.92
C THR A 27 3.88 -1.56 7.10
N ALA A 28 4.99 -1.03 7.61
CA ALA A 28 6.29 -1.08 6.95
C ALA A 28 7.23 -2.06 7.61
N SER A 29 7.99 -2.81 6.79
CA SER A 29 9.12 -3.62 7.22
C SER A 29 10.31 -3.31 6.33
N LEU A 30 11.45 -2.95 6.92
CA LEU A 30 12.69 -2.70 6.21
C LEU A 30 13.57 -3.95 6.30
N LEU A 31 13.96 -4.47 5.15
CA LEU A 31 14.88 -5.59 5.01
C LEU A 31 16.18 -5.05 4.41
N GLY A 32 17.20 -4.94 5.22
CA GLY A 32 18.55 -4.52 4.81
C GLY A 32 19.49 -5.72 4.74
N GLY A 33 20.45 -5.68 3.85
CA GLY A 33 21.56 -6.58 3.63
C GLY A 33 21.69 -7.82 4.54
N ARG A 34 22.31 -7.65 5.71
CA ARG A 34 22.58 -8.73 6.68
C ARG A 34 21.78 -8.62 7.96
N SER A 35 21.11 -7.48 8.16
CA SER A 35 20.35 -7.20 9.38
C SER A 35 19.01 -7.93 9.38
N PRO A 36 18.46 -8.26 10.55
CA PRO A 36 17.09 -8.71 10.67
C PRO A 36 16.12 -7.68 10.08
N ALA A 37 14.91 -8.10 9.76
CA ALA A 37 13.85 -7.18 9.34
C ALA A 37 13.56 -6.17 10.46
N THR A 38 13.61 -4.89 10.13
CA THR A 38 13.34 -3.77 11.03
C THR A 38 11.96 -3.20 10.75
N ARG A 39 11.22 -2.89 11.81
CA ARG A 39 9.98 -2.13 11.69
C ARG A 39 10.30 -0.66 12.03
N PRO A 40 10.28 0.26 11.05
CA PRO A 40 10.50 1.67 11.31
C PRO A 40 9.44 2.21 12.29
N ALA A 41 9.86 3.03 13.24
CA ALA A 41 8.96 3.71 14.17
C ALA A 41 8.00 4.64 13.41
N VAL A 42 8.51 5.34 12.40
CA VAL A 42 7.72 6.17 11.48
C VAL A 42 8.19 5.88 10.06
N HIS A 43 7.26 5.83 9.13
CA HIS A 43 7.57 5.77 7.70
C HIS A 43 6.66 6.67 6.88
N HIS A 44 7.19 7.20 5.80
CA HIS A 44 6.42 7.93 4.80
C HIS A 44 6.95 7.64 3.40
N VAL A 45 6.07 7.24 2.50
CA VAL A 45 6.42 6.95 1.10
C VAL A 45 5.82 8.02 0.19
N TRP A 46 6.68 8.68 -0.56
CA TRP A 46 6.28 9.71 -1.51
C TRP A 46 5.72 9.13 -2.80
N ALA A 47 5.09 9.99 -3.60
CA ALA A 47 4.47 9.59 -4.87
C ALA A 47 5.42 8.85 -5.84
N ASN A 48 6.72 9.15 -5.80
CA ASN A 48 7.74 8.52 -6.63
C ASN A 48 8.36 7.26 -6.02
N GLY A 49 7.81 6.76 -4.90
CA GLY A 49 8.32 5.58 -4.20
C GLY A 49 9.52 5.84 -3.30
N SER A 50 10.10 7.06 -3.27
CA SER A 50 11.11 7.36 -2.27
C SER A 50 10.48 7.38 -0.87
N ALA A 51 11.24 6.96 0.15
CA ALA A 51 10.70 6.90 1.50
C ALA A 51 11.63 7.57 2.51
N VAL A 52 11.01 8.09 3.57
CA VAL A 52 11.65 8.52 4.81
C VAL A 52 11.26 7.50 5.88
N LEU A 53 12.26 6.94 6.54
CA LEU A 53 12.10 5.95 7.59
C LEU A 53 12.77 6.46 8.85
N LEU A 54 12.14 6.25 10.00
CA LEU A 54 12.70 6.56 11.31
C LEU A 54 12.94 5.24 12.03
N VAL A 55 14.19 5.00 12.42
CA VAL A 55 14.60 3.80 13.15
C VAL A 55 15.27 4.20 14.46
N GLU A 56 15.30 3.32 15.45
CA GLU A 56 16.01 3.54 16.72
C GLU A 56 17.52 3.63 16.48
N ASP A 57 18.24 4.38 17.32
CA ASP A 57 19.68 4.62 17.13
C ASP A 57 20.54 3.35 17.34
N ASP A 58 20.00 2.32 17.98
CA ASP A 58 20.62 1.00 18.15
C ASP A 58 20.21 -0.03 17.11
N ASP A 59 19.40 0.36 16.12
CA ASP A 59 18.96 -0.56 15.07
C ASP A 59 20.15 -1.14 14.27
N PRO A 60 20.23 -2.46 14.11
CA PRO A 60 21.32 -3.12 13.39
C PRO A 60 21.53 -2.63 11.96
N VAL A 61 20.48 -2.15 11.27
CA VAL A 61 20.59 -1.65 9.90
C VAL A 61 21.53 -0.46 9.80
N LEU A 62 21.69 0.33 10.88
CA LEU A 62 22.59 1.49 10.90
C LEU A 62 24.06 1.11 10.79
N ALA A 63 24.44 -0.08 11.22
CA ALA A 63 25.80 -0.58 11.08
C ALA A 63 26.19 -0.88 9.61
N GLU A 64 25.20 -1.06 8.75
CA GLU A 64 25.41 -1.32 7.31
C GLU A 64 25.55 -0.02 6.50
N ILE A 65 25.27 1.14 7.11
CA ILE A 65 25.23 2.43 6.41
C ILE A 65 26.23 3.37 7.08
N ALA A 66 27.34 3.66 6.41
CA ALA A 66 28.28 4.64 6.93
C ALA A 66 27.58 6.01 7.08
N PRO A 67 27.81 6.72 8.21
CA PRO A 67 27.25 8.06 8.39
C PRO A 67 27.75 9.00 7.29
N ALA A 68 26.89 9.92 6.85
CA ALA A 68 27.27 10.95 5.90
C ALA A 68 28.33 11.87 6.55
N THR A 69 29.51 11.94 5.94
CA THR A 69 30.54 12.88 6.37
C THR A 69 30.17 14.28 5.84
N PRO A 70 30.15 15.33 6.68
CA PRO A 70 29.95 16.67 6.19
C PRO A 70 31.03 17.03 5.15
N PRO A 71 30.69 17.74 4.05
CA PRO A 71 31.68 18.14 3.07
C PRO A 71 32.79 18.95 3.75
N SER A 72 34.04 18.62 3.43
CA SER A 72 35.17 19.44 3.93
C SER A 72 34.96 20.89 3.48
N THR A 73 35.44 21.86 4.28
CA THR A 73 35.33 23.29 3.97
C THR A 73 35.80 23.68 2.58
N ALA A 74 36.75 22.90 2.00
CA ALA A 74 37.22 23.07 0.63
C ALA A 74 36.20 22.57 -0.43
N ALA A 75 35.44 21.51 -0.15
CA ALA A 75 34.41 20.98 -1.05
C ALA A 75 33.12 21.79 -1.01
N ALA A 76 32.82 22.47 0.10
CA ALA A 76 31.65 23.36 0.22
C ALA A 76 31.75 24.60 -0.67
N ALA A 77 32.98 24.99 -1.10
CA ALA A 77 33.22 26.10 -2.01
C ALA A 77 32.85 25.80 -3.48
N PHE A 78 32.73 24.51 -3.84
CA PHE A 78 32.24 24.09 -5.15
C PHE A 78 30.77 23.68 -5.03
N ALA A 79 29.88 24.59 -5.44
CA ALA A 79 28.44 24.38 -5.43
C ALA A 79 28.08 23.06 -6.16
N GLY A 80 27.68 22.03 -5.41
CA GLY A 80 27.27 20.75 -5.95
C GLY A 80 27.81 19.49 -5.24
N ALA A 81 28.75 19.61 -4.31
CA ALA A 81 29.24 18.45 -3.55
C ALA A 81 28.13 17.92 -2.62
N ARG A 82 27.48 16.82 -3.04
CA ARG A 82 26.62 16.02 -2.15
C ARG A 82 27.53 15.36 -1.12
N ALA A 83 27.16 15.44 0.16
CA ALA A 83 27.80 14.64 1.19
C ALA A 83 27.71 13.15 0.77
N GLU A 84 28.86 12.53 0.52
CA GLU A 84 28.93 11.09 0.20
C GLU A 84 28.81 10.33 1.52
N GLY A 85 27.57 9.98 1.89
CA GLY A 85 27.30 8.98 2.90
C GLY A 85 27.32 7.58 2.27
N GLY A 86 27.71 6.57 3.04
CA GLY A 86 27.57 5.20 2.63
C GLY A 86 26.12 4.90 2.27
N SER A 87 25.94 3.99 1.30
CA SER A 87 24.61 3.47 0.96
C SER A 87 24.62 1.94 1.00
N THR A 88 23.52 1.34 1.38
CA THR A 88 23.31 -0.10 1.29
C THR A 88 22.09 -0.40 0.43
N SER A 89 22.04 -1.57 -0.17
CA SER A 89 20.83 -2.05 -0.85
C SER A 89 19.84 -2.54 0.20
N ALA A 90 18.58 -2.13 0.06
CA ALA A 90 17.52 -2.55 0.96
C ALA A 90 16.20 -2.73 0.21
N MET A 91 15.28 -3.44 0.85
CA MET A 91 13.89 -3.59 0.43
C MET A 91 12.97 -3.07 1.54
N LEU A 92 12.11 -2.15 1.19
CA LEU A 92 11.00 -1.73 2.04
C LEU A 92 9.75 -2.45 1.59
N GLU A 93 9.20 -3.27 2.47
CA GLU A 93 7.92 -3.93 2.29
C GLU A 93 6.84 -3.07 2.96
N LEU A 94 5.79 -2.75 2.22
CA LEU A 94 4.57 -2.15 2.73
C LEU A 94 3.45 -3.18 2.63
N ALA A 95 2.87 -3.56 3.76
CA ALA A 95 1.74 -4.47 3.80
C ALA A 95 0.43 -3.67 3.98
N ASP A 96 -0.54 -3.94 3.12
CA ASP A 96 -1.88 -3.37 3.15
C ASP A 96 -2.78 -4.27 3.99
N PRO A 97 -3.16 -3.89 5.21
CA PRO A 97 -4.00 -4.72 6.06
C PRO A 97 -5.41 -4.80 5.49
N THR A 98 -6.10 -5.89 5.83
CA THR A 98 -7.53 -6.02 5.52
C THR A 98 -8.35 -5.00 6.31
N PRO A 99 -9.47 -4.49 5.74
CA PRO A 99 -10.29 -3.47 6.39
C PRO A 99 -11.01 -3.96 7.64
N VAL A 100 -11.17 -5.27 7.76
CA VAL A 100 -11.79 -5.98 8.88
C VAL A 100 -10.91 -7.18 9.26
N PRO A 101 -11.02 -7.73 10.46
CA PRO A 101 -10.25 -8.93 10.85
C PRO A 101 -10.64 -10.12 9.96
N LEU A 102 -9.71 -10.59 9.13
CA LEU A 102 -9.84 -11.78 8.29
C LEU A 102 -8.80 -12.83 8.71
N ARG A 103 -9.00 -14.07 8.25
CA ARG A 103 -8.05 -15.16 8.49
C ARG A 103 -6.66 -14.81 7.97
N GLU A 104 -6.58 -14.28 6.74
CA GLU A 104 -5.37 -13.71 6.19
C GLU A 104 -5.43 -12.17 6.32
N PRO A 105 -4.64 -11.56 7.21
CA PRO A 105 -4.81 -10.16 7.58
C PRO A 105 -4.21 -9.17 6.57
N VAL A 106 -3.53 -9.64 5.53
CA VAL A 106 -2.91 -8.82 4.48
C VAL A 106 -3.64 -9.05 3.16
N ARG A 107 -4.01 -7.96 2.49
CA ARG A 107 -4.69 -8.00 1.19
C ARG A 107 -3.84 -7.52 0.02
N GLY A 108 -2.65 -7.01 0.30
CA GLY A 108 -1.72 -6.54 -0.71
C GLY A 108 -0.37 -6.18 -0.13
N LEU A 109 0.65 -6.23 -0.99
CA LEU A 109 2.03 -5.92 -0.66
C LEU A 109 2.61 -4.99 -1.73
N LEU A 110 3.43 -4.04 -1.30
CA LEU A 110 4.29 -3.26 -2.18
C LEU A 110 5.73 -3.38 -1.69
N TRP A 111 6.59 -3.95 -2.51
CA TRP A 111 8.03 -3.97 -2.27
C TRP A 111 8.70 -2.83 -3.04
N VAL A 112 9.45 -2.01 -2.31
CA VAL A 112 10.31 -0.98 -2.87
C VAL A 112 11.75 -1.42 -2.67
N ILE A 113 12.45 -1.74 -3.75
CA ILE A 113 13.84 -2.18 -3.74
C ILE A 113 14.71 -1.04 -4.22
N GLY A 114 15.78 -0.74 -3.47
CA GLY A 114 16.63 0.40 -3.83
C GLY A 114 17.79 0.62 -2.88
N SER A 115 18.27 1.85 -2.84
CA SER A 115 19.37 2.25 -1.97
C SER A 115 18.88 2.99 -0.74
N LEU A 116 19.42 2.61 0.40
CA LEU A 116 19.16 3.20 1.71
C LEU A 116 20.37 4.03 2.13
N THR A 117 20.14 5.27 2.56
CA THR A 117 21.21 6.19 2.98
C THR A 117 20.86 6.86 4.29
N ARG A 118 21.88 7.21 5.07
CA ARG A 118 21.75 8.02 6.29
C ARG A 118 22.13 9.47 5.97
N PRO A 119 21.18 10.42 5.97
CA PRO A 119 21.50 11.82 5.70
C PRO A 119 22.26 12.46 6.86
N GLU A 120 22.92 13.59 6.60
CA GLU A 120 23.50 14.40 7.66
C GLU A 120 22.41 14.95 8.62
N PRO A 121 22.76 15.32 9.88
CA PRO A 121 21.75 15.70 10.88
C PRO A 121 20.86 16.88 10.48
N ALA A 122 21.40 17.90 9.80
CA ALA A 122 20.59 19.03 9.34
C ALA A 122 19.58 18.63 8.26
N MET A 123 19.98 17.75 7.36
CA MET A 123 19.10 17.20 6.33
C MET A 123 18.06 16.24 6.93
N ALA A 124 18.44 15.43 7.91
CA ALA A 124 17.53 14.54 8.65
C ALA A 124 16.37 15.33 9.26
N ARG A 125 16.67 16.43 9.98
CA ARG A 125 15.64 17.31 10.55
C ARG A 125 14.74 17.94 9.49
N ARG A 126 15.28 18.34 8.33
CA ARG A 126 14.46 18.87 7.23
C ARG A 126 13.50 17.82 6.67
N TRP A 127 13.94 16.58 6.54
CA TRP A 127 13.08 15.49 6.08
C TRP A 127 12.01 15.16 7.13
N ALA A 128 12.36 15.12 8.41
CA ALA A 128 11.39 14.91 9.49
C ALA A 128 10.30 16.01 9.49
N ALA A 129 10.70 17.29 9.40
CA ALA A 129 9.75 18.40 9.29
C ALA A 129 8.83 18.26 8.06
N ARG A 130 9.40 17.91 6.91
CA ARG A 130 8.60 17.69 5.68
C ARG A 130 7.62 16.52 5.79
N VAL A 131 7.99 15.46 6.51
CA VAL A 131 7.06 14.36 6.82
C VAL A 131 5.98 14.84 7.77
N ALA A 132 6.33 15.59 8.82
CA ALA A 132 5.37 16.12 9.80
C ALA A 132 4.27 16.99 9.15
N ASP A 133 4.57 17.71 8.07
CA ASP A 133 3.60 18.52 7.32
C ASP A 133 2.48 17.69 6.64
N VAL A 134 2.74 16.42 6.35
CA VAL A 134 1.81 15.56 5.58
C VAL A 134 1.37 14.30 6.32
N ASN A 135 2.18 13.86 7.27
CA ASN A 135 1.94 12.70 8.12
C ASN A 135 2.49 12.98 9.52
N PRO A 136 1.82 13.81 10.33
CA PRO A 136 2.28 14.17 11.66
C PRO A 136 2.31 12.95 12.57
N ASP A 137 3.48 12.70 13.17
CA ASP A 137 3.72 11.63 14.11
C ASP A 137 4.64 12.13 15.24
N PRO A 138 4.30 11.90 16.53
CA PRO A 138 5.11 12.36 17.65
C PRO A 138 6.54 11.78 17.65
N GLY A 139 6.77 10.57 17.09
CA GLY A 139 8.09 9.97 16.96
C GLY A 139 9.08 10.82 16.13
N LEU A 140 8.58 11.71 15.26
CA LEU A 140 9.44 12.62 14.49
C LEU A 140 10.19 13.64 15.38
N LEU A 141 9.75 13.84 16.62
CA LEU A 141 10.44 14.70 17.59
C LEU A 141 11.71 14.05 18.15
N ASP A 142 11.84 12.73 18.04
CA ASP A 142 12.98 11.96 18.56
C ASP A 142 14.17 11.94 17.59
N VAL A 143 14.06 12.62 16.45
CA VAL A 143 15.13 12.70 15.44
C VAL A 143 16.38 13.34 16.01
N GLY A 144 17.46 12.55 16.14
CA GLY A 144 18.72 12.92 16.77
C GLY A 144 18.73 12.84 18.31
N HIS A 145 17.68 12.26 18.90
CA HIS A 145 17.50 12.03 20.35
C HIS A 145 16.99 10.60 20.61
N GLY A 146 17.61 9.60 20.01
CA GLY A 146 17.20 8.20 20.12
C GLY A 146 16.74 7.59 18.81
N CYS A 147 16.48 8.42 17.79
CA CYS A 147 16.07 7.95 16.47
C CYS A 147 16.86 8.57 15.32
N THR A 148 17.15 7.76 14.32
CA THR A 148 17.86 8.12 13.10
C THR A 148 16.93 8.08 11.89
N VAL A 149 17.01 9.11 11.05
CA VAL A 149 16.32 9.16 9.75
C VAL A 149 17.14 8.41 8.69
N LEU A 150 16.46 7.55 7.95
CA LEU A 150 16.98 6.91 6.74
C LEU A 150 16.16 7.35 5.53
N LEU A 151 16.83 7.48 4.40
CA LEU A 151 16.23 7.83 3.11
C LEU A 151 16.33 6.65 2.15
N MET A 152 15.18 6.19 1.65
CA MET A 152 15.10 5.14 0.64
C MET A 152 14.94 5.77 -0.74
N ARG A 153 15.81 5.42 -1.69
CA ARG A 153 15.67 5.74 -3.11
C ARG A 153 15.26 4.50 -3.88
N PRO A 154 14.08 4.50 -4.52
CA PRO A 154 13.61 3.34 -5.26
C PRO A 154 14.43 3.15 -6.55
N GLY A 155 14.82 1.91 -6.82
CA GLY A 155 15.34 1.45 -8.11
C GLY A 155 14.28 0.67 -8.88
N SER A 156 13.58 -0.24 -8.18
CA SER A 156 12.49 -1.03 -8.73
C SER A 156 11.43 -1.28 -7.66
N MET A 157 10.22 -1.59 -8.10
CA MET A 157 9.11 -1.90 -7.20
C MET A 157 8.28 -3.06 -7.76
N VAL A 158 7.60 -3.76 -6.86
CA VAL A 158 6.65 -4.82 -7.21
C VAL A 158 5.42 -4.66 -6.33
N VAL A 159 4.25 -4.65 -6.93
CA VAL A 159 2.97 -4.73 -6.21
C VAL A 159 2.37 -6.12 -6.40
N ALA A 160 1.83 -6.68 -5.31
CA ALA A 160 1.13 -7.96 -5.33
C ALA A 160 -0.15 -7.87 -4.51
N ASP A 161 -1.27 -8.32 -5.08
CA ASP A 161 -2.58 -8.38 -4.45
C ASP A 161 -3.47 -9.41 -5.15
N GLY A 162 -4.77 -9.49 -4.81
CA GLY A 162 -5.74 -10.38 -5.44
C GLY A 162 -5.93 -10.15 -6.94
N ASP A 163 -5.55 -8.99 -7.48
CA ASP A 163 -5.55 -8.71 -8.93
C ASP A 163 -4.26 -9.16 -9.63
N GLY A 164 -3.26 -9.61 -8.88
CA GLY A 164 -2.01 -10.21 -9.37
C GLY A 164 -0.75 -9.44 -8.98
N THR A 165 0.38 -9.94 -9.45
CA THR A 165 1.71 -9.38 -9.21
C THR A 165 2.20 -8.64 -10.44
N ALA A 166 2.72 -7.42 -10.26
CA ALA A 166 3.26 -6.62 -11.36
C ALA A 166 4.48 -5.79 -10.92
N PRO A 167 5.52 -5.73 -11.76
CA PRO A 167 6.61 -4.79 -11.56
C PRO A 167 6.16 -3.35 -11.85
N LEU A 168 6.76 -2.40 -11.17
CA LEU A 168 6.50 -0.96 -11.34
C LEU A 168 7.81 -0.18 -11.34
N SER A 169 7.87 0.87 -12.14
CA SER A 169 8.91 1.87 -12.06
C SER A 169 8.50 3.06 -11.16
N PRO A 170 9.46 3.83 -10.62
CA PRO A 170 9.17 5.07 -9.91
C PRO A 170 8.37 6.09 -10.74
N VAL A 171 8.56 6.10 -12.06
CA VAL A 171 7.85 7.00 -12.97
C VAL A 171 6.37 6.61 -13.09
N GLU A 172 6.07 5.32 -13.25
CA GLU A 172 4.69 4.82 -13.31
C GLU A 172 3.95 5.08 -12.00
N LEU A 173 4.60 4.82 -10.86
CA LEU A 173 4.02 5.12 -9.55
C LEU A 173 3.73 6.61 -9.38
N ALA A 174 4.67 7.50 -9.80
CA ALA A 174 4.51 8.94 -9.69
C ALA A 174 3.38 9.49 -10.57
N ALA A 175 3.17 8.90 -11.76
CA ALA A 175 2.12 9.29 -12.69
C ALA A 175 0.72 8.82 -12.26
N ALA A 176 0.65 7.75 -11.47
CA ALA A 176 -0.62 7.18 -11.02
C ALA A 176 -1.25 8.00 -9.89
N ARG A 177 -2.58 7.94 -9.82
CA ARG A 177 -3.37 8.51 -8.71
C ARG A 177 -3.93 7.39 -7.85
N PRO A 178 -4.02 7.60 -6.52
CA PRO A 178 -4.73 6.67 -5.67
C PRO A 178 -6.22 6.63 -6.03
N ASP A 179 -6.86 5.50 -5.77
CA ASP A 179 -8.31 5.37 -5.94
C ASP A 179 -9.05 6.40 -5.06
N PRO A 180 -10.13 7.03 -5.55
CA PRO A 180 -10.84 8.07 -4.82
C PRO A 180 -11.40 7.59 -3.47
N PHE A 181 -11.62 6.29 -3.32
CA PHE A 181 -12.22 5.71 -2.12
C PHE A 181 -11.19 5.27 -1.06
N CYS A 182 -9.89 5.22 -1.39
CA CYS A 182 -8.86 4.62 -0.54
C CYS A 182 -8.77 5.22 0.88
N ARG A 183 -9.19 6.47 1.09
CA ARG A 183 -9.10 7.14 2.40
C ARG A 183 -10.20 6.77 3.37
N PHE A 184 -11.39 6.42 2.89
CA PHE A 184 -12.53 6.05 3.75
C PHE A 184 -12.92 4.56 3.62
N GLU A 185 -12.30 3.85 2.70
CA GLU A 185 -12.58 2.45 2.40
C GLU A 185 -12.64 1.58 3.67
N THR A 186 -11.62 1.66 4.51
CA THR A 186 -11.51 0.83 5.72
C THR A 186 -12.67 1.08 6.69
N SER A 187 -12.95 2.34 7.03
CA SER A 187 -14.03 2.66 7.97
C SER A 187 -15.40 2.33 7.39
N TRP A 188 -15.59 2.53 6.08
CA TRP A 188 -16.84 2.23 5.41
C TRP A 188 -17.11 0.72 5.34
N LEU A 189 -16.09 -0.08 5.00
CA LEU A 189 -16.22 -1.54 4.93
C LEU A 189 -16.41 -2.17 6.30
N ALA A 190 -15.75 -1.65 7.34
CA ALA A 190 -15.99 -2.07 8.72
C ALA A 190 -17.43 -1.78 9.14
N HIS A 191 -17.92 -0.57 8.88
CA HIS A 191 -19.31 -0.20 9.15
C HIS A 191 -20.31 -1.12 8.42
N LEU A 192 -20.08 -1.40 7.13
CA LEU A 192 -20.94 -2.32 6.37
C LEU A 192 -20.94 -3.73 6.97
N GLU A 193 -19.80 -4.22 7.44
CA GLU A 193 -19.74 -5.55 8.03
C GLU A 193 -20.51 -5.64 9.36
N ASP A 194 -20.35 -4.62 10.19
CA ASP A 194 -20.95 -4.59 11.53
C ASP A 194 -22.44 -4.33 11.50
N GLU A 195 -22.92 -3.37 10.67
CA GLU A 195 -24.29 -2.87 10.70
C GLU A 195 -25.15 -3.40 9.55
N HIS A 196 -24.53 -3.87 8.43
CA HIS A 196 -25.22 -4.24 7.20
C HIS A 196 -24.84 -5.63 6.67
N PRO A 197 -24.92 -6.71 7.48
CA PRO A 197 -24.51 -8.05 7.03
C PRO A 197 -25.35 -8.58 5.86
N GLU A 198 -26.55 -8.02 5.63
CA GLU A 198 -27.41 -8.34 4.47
C GLU A 198 -26.76 -7.96 3.13
N VAL A 199 -25.89 -6.94 3.11
CA VAL A 199 -25.12 -6.54 1.93
C VAL A 199 -24.27 -7.71 1.44
N PHE A 200 -23.50 -8.33 2.34
CA PHE A 200 -22.60 -9.44 1.97
C PHE A 200 -23.38 -10.69 1.57
N ARG A 201 -24.53 -10.94 2.20
CA ARG A 201 -25.45 -12.03 1.79
C ARG A 201 -26.02 -11.79 0.39
N ALA A 202 -26.33 -10.54 0.05
CA ALA A 202 -26.80 -10.19 -1.29
C ALA A 202 -25.65 -10.30 -2.32
N LEU A 203 -24.47 -9.79 -2.01
CA LEU A 203 -23.29 -9.87 -2.89
C LEU A 203 -22.81 -11.32 -3.10
N ALA A 204 -22.94 -12.19 -2.11
CA ALA A 204 -22.57 -13.61 -2.21
C ALA A 204 -23.35 -14.36 -3.31
N ARG A 205 -24.53 -13.89 -3.69
CA ARG A 205 -25.30 -14.47 -4.80
C ARG A 205 -24.59 -14.36 -6.15
N HIS A 206 -23.70 -13.37 -6.30
CA HIS A 206 -22.89 -13.17 -7.51
C HIS A 206 -21.60 -14.00 -7.54
N LEU A 207 -21.31 -14.73 -6.46
CA LEU A 207 -20.13 -15.61 -6.42
C LEU A 207 -20.31 -16.83 -7.34
N PRO A 208 -19.20 -17.36 -7.88
CA PRO A 208 -19.20 -18.66 -8.54
C PRO A 208 -19.88 -19.73 -7.66
N PRO A 209 -20.61 -20.68 -8.24
CA PRO A 209 -21.30 -21.73 -7.46
C PRO A 209 -20.39 -22.45 -6.45
N SER A 210 -19.12 -22.69 -6.81
CA SER A 210 -18.12 -23.36 -5.97
C SER A 210 -17.70 -22.55 -4.72
N LEU A 211 -18.06 -21.28 -4.63
CA LEU A 211 -17.69 -20.40 -3.52
C LEU A 211 -18.90 -19.92 -2.70
N ARG A 212 -20.13 -20.28 -3.08
CA ARG A 212 -21.34 -19.78 -2.43
C ARG A 212 -21.55 -20.28 -1.02
N ASP A 213 -20.98 -21.44 -0.68
CA ASP A 213 -21.04 -22.01 0.67
C ASP A 213 -20.01 -21.39 1.62
N GLY A 214 -19.05 -20.62 1.10
CA GLY A 214 -18.06 -19.92 1.89
C GLY A 214 -18.61 -18.64 2.53
N ARG A 215 -17.91 -18.14 3.54
CA ARG A 215 -18.23 -16.88 4.20
C ARG A 215 -17.65 -15.70 3.41
N ALA A 216 -18.51 -14.94 2.74
CA ALA A 216 -18.11 -13.73 2.03
C ALA A 216 -17.87 -12.57 3.03
N ARG A 217 -16.66 -11.99 2.99
CA ARG A 217 -16.20 -10.90 3.84
C ARG A 217 -15.70 -9.72 2.99
N PRO A 218 -15.78 -8.47 3.48
CA PRO A 218 -15.26 -7.32 2.78
C PRO A 218 -13.73 -7.36 2.69
N LEU A 219 -13.19 -7.22 1.48
CA LEU A 219 -11.75 -7.13 1.25
C LEU A 219 -11.33 -5.76 0.73
N GLY A 220 -12.18 -5.12 -0.06
CA GLY A 220 -11.88 -3.82 -0.61
C GLY A 220 -12.98 -3.28 -1.52
N VAL A 221 -12.92 -1.98 -1.76
CA VAL A 221 -13.76 -1.30 -2.74
C VAL A 221 -12.92 -0.28 -3.50
N ASP A 222 -13.14 -0.21 -4.80
CA ASP A 222 -12.52 0.77 -5.66
C ASP A 222 -13.51 1.24 -6.74
N ARG A 223 -13.10 2.20 -7.57
CA ARG A 223 -13.95 2.75 -8.63
C ARG A 223 -14.45 1.73 -9.64
N CYS A 224 -13.79 0.56 -9.73
CA CYS A 224 -14.13 -0.49 -10.69
C CYS A 224 -15.01 -1.59 -10.11
N GLY A 225 -15.04 -1.77 -8.77
CA GLY A 225 -15.77 -2.89 -8.19
C GLY A 225 -15.64 -3.05 -6.68
N PHE A 226 -16.36 -4.02 -6.16
CA PHE A 226 -16.27 -4.51 -4.79
C PHE A 226 -15.40 -5.76 -4.75
N ARG A 227 -14.50 -5.88 -3.80
CA ARG A 227 -13.69 -7.08 -3.57
C ARG A 227 -14.17 -7.79 -2.31
N LEU A 228 -14.38 -9.08 -2.45
CA LEU A 228 -14.75 -9.98 -1.35
C LEU A 228 -13.62 -10.99 -1.14
N ARG A 229 -13.36 -11.32 0.09
CA ARG A 229 -12.68 -12.58 0.47
C ARG A 229 -13.74 -13.59 0.84
N VAL A 230 -13.68 -14.75 0.24
CA VAL A 230 -14.56 -15.88 0.55
C VAL A 230 -13.74 -16.89 1.32
N GLU A 231 -13.99 -16.97 2.62
CA GLU A 231 -13.35 -17.93 3.52
C GLU A 231 -14.07 -19.27 3.41
N THR A 232 -13.36 -20.30 2.97
CA THR A 232 -13.87 -21.68 2.86
C THR A 232 -13.04 -22.64 3.74
N ASP A 233 -13.49 -23.90 3.88
CA ASP A 233 -12.72 -24.94 4.57
C ASP A 233 -11.46 -25.35 3.82
N HIS A 234 -11.39 -25.03 2.52
CA HIS A 234 -10.27 -25.38 1.63
C HIS A 234 -9.32 -24.20 1.36
N GLY A 235 -9.56 -23.04 1.94
CA GLY A 235 -8.74 -21.84 1.78
C GLY A 235 -9.56 -20.59 1.48
N ASP A 236 -8.86 -19.49 1.33
CA ASP A 236 -9.44 -18.18 1.08
C ASP A 236 -9.37 -17.83 -0.41
N HIS A 237 -10.43 -17.23 -0.93
CA HIS A 237 -10.55 -16.85 -2.34
C HIS A 237 -10.96 -15.38 -2.48
N ASP A 238 -10.15 -14.61 -3.20
CA ASP A 238 -10.47 -13.21 -3.48
C ASP A 238 -11.28 -13.10 -4.77
N VAL A 239 -12.43 -12.46 -4.68
CA VAL A 239 -13.37 -12.29 -5.80
C VAL A 239 -13.67 -10.82 -6.00
N ARG A 240 -13.56 -10.35 -7.25
CA ARG A 240 -13.96 -9.01 -7.66
C ARG A 240 -15.33 -9.04 -8.31
N LEU A 241 -16.25 -8.27 -7.78
CA LEU A 241 -17.56 -7.98 -8.35
C LEU A 241 -17.50 -6.60 -9.02
N ALA A 242 -17.36 -6.57 -10.34
CA ALA A 242 -17.28 -5.31 -11.08
C ALA A 242 -18.58 -4.51 -10.98
N TRP A 243 -18.45 -3.19 -10.93
CA TRP A 243 -19.57 -2.29 -11.18
C TRP A 243 -19.93 -2.33 -12.67
N GLY A 244 -21.14 -1.92 -13.01
CA GLY A 244 -21.55 -1.80 -14.41
C GLY A 244 -20.80 -0.70 -15.17
N ARG A 245 -20.29 0.30 -14.45
CA ARG A 245 -19.44 1.41 -14.91
C ARG A 245 -18.51 1.84 -13.78
N GLU A 246 -17.46 2.57 -14.11
CA GLU A 246 -16.63 3.20 -13.07
C GLU A 246 -17.44 4.21 -12.26
N VAL A 247 -17.18 4.24 -10.95
CA VAL A 247 -17.79 5.17 -9.99
C VAL A 247 -16.73 6.12 -9.43
N ALA A 248 -17.09 7.38 -9.20
CA ALA A 248 -16.12 8.39 -8.80
C ALA A 248 -16.45 9.06 -7.45
N THR A 249 -17.70 8.97 -7.00
CA THR A 249 -18.16 9.63 -5.78
C THR A 249 -18.78 8.63 -4.80
N PRO A 250 -18.83 8.93 -3.51
CA PRO A 250 -19.55 8.10 -2.54
C PRO A 250 -21.04 7.86 -2.90
N ALA A 251 -21.70 8.86 -3.49
CA ALA A 251 -23.07 8.72 -3.95
C ALA A 251 -23.21 7.70 -5.09
N ASP A 252 -22.30 7.77 -6.10
CA ASP A 252 -22.26 6.78 -7.19
C ASP A 252 -21.99 5.38 -6.64
N LEU A 253 -21.12 5.27 -5.62
CA LEU A 253 -20.78 4.01 -4.99
C LEU A 253 -22.00 3.38 -4.30
N CYS A 254 -22.78 4.17 -3.55
CA CYS A 254 -24.02 3.69 -2.93
C CYS A 254 -25.03 3.21 -3.98
N VAL A 255 -25.18 3.94 -5.08
CA VAL A 255 -26.07 3.54 -6.19
C VAL A 255 -25.57 2.21 -6.80
N ALA A 256 -24.28 2.12 -7.14
CA ALA A 256 -23.71 0.91 -7.73
C ALA A 256 -23.84 -0.31 -6.81
N LEU A 257 -23.68 -0.12 -5.50
CA LEU A 257 -23.87 -1.19 -4.52
C LEU A 257 -25.34 -1.64 -4.47
N THR A 258 -26.27 -0.70 -4.43
CA THR A 258 -27.73 -0.99 -4.42
C THR A 258 -28.16 -1.72 -5.69
N ASP A 259 -27.67 -1.28 -6.86
CA ASP A 259 -27.93 -1.94 -8.14
C ASP A 259 -27.39 -3.38 -8.12
N LYS A 260 -26.15 -3.56 -7.58
CA LYS A 260 -25.53 -4.88 -7.50
C LYS A 260 -26.32 -5.82 -6.59
N MET A 261 -26.86 -5.31 -5.48
CA MET A 261 -27.70 -6.09 -4.56
C MET A 261 -29.04 -6.49 -5.21
N SER A 262 -29.57 -5.65 -6.11
CA SER A 262 -30.89 -5.82 -6.73
C SER A 262 -30.87 -6.67 -7.99
N THR A 263 -29.74 -6.81 -8.69
CA THR A 263 -29.65 -7.38 -10.05
C THR A 263 -29.76 -8.92 -10.08
N TYR A 264 -30.09 -9.60 -9.01
CA TYR A 264 -30.30 -11.03 -9.00
C TYR A 264 -31.77 -11.37 -9.31
N GLY A 265 -32.08 -11.52 -10.62
CA GLY A 265 -33.45 -11.89 -11.02
C GLY A 265 -33.71 -12.02 -12.50
N THR A 266 -32.79 -11.72 -13.43
CA THR A 266 -33.10 -11.67 -14.86
C THR A 266 -32.09 -12.40 -15.79
N ALA A 267 -31.23 -13.26 -15.28
CA ALA A 267 -30.23 -13.96 -16.09
C ALA A 267 -30.48 -15.47 -16.29
N ASP A 268 -31.66 -15.99 -15.89
CA ASP A 268 -32.09 -17.36 -16.24
C ASP A 268 -33.57 -17.33 -16.66
N ALA A 269 -33.85 -16.90 -17.90
CA ALA A 269 -35.06 -17.16 -18.61
C ALA A 269 -34.72 -17.44 -20.08
#